data_5aa3d89705990b623d55b831a38bb4d2
#
_entry.id   5aa3d89705990b623d55b831a38bb4d2
#
_cell.length_a   1.000
_cell.length_b   1.000
_cell.length_c   1.000
_cell.angle_alpha   90.00
_cell.angle_beta   90.00
_cell.angle_gamma   90.00
#
_symmetry.space_group_name_H-M   'P 1'
#
loop_
_entity.id
_entity.type
_entity.pdbx_description
1 polymer ?
#
loop_
_entity_poly.entity_id
_entity_poly.type
_entity_poly.pdbx_seq_one_letter_code
_entity_poly.pdbx_strand_id
1 'polypeptide(L)'
;MSFFRVSLAFLAVAISVPAQAAEFRKFDWAAFVAEQASGRPILIDVAAWWCPVCASQNRTIKRTVTAHEFDKLVVFRIDYDGQKPEWKSFGVAKQATLIGFRGRNEVGRVAYKTDKTAIAALLATVAR
;
A
#
# COMPACT_ATOMS: atom_id res chain seq x y z
N MET A 1 -21.48 -61.64 17.35
CA MET A 1 -21.84 -60.45 16.59
C MET A 1 -20.80 -59.37 16.89
N SER A 2 -19.81 -59.22 16.00
CA SER A 2 -18.76 -58.22 16.18
C SER A 2 -19.20 -56.91 15.51
N PHE A 3 -19.41 -55.88 16.31
CA PHE A 3 -19.64 -54.54 15.79
C PHE A 3 -18.29 -53.88 15.47
N PHE A 4 -17.97 -53.80 14.19
CA PHE A 4 -16.82 -53.00 13.70
C PHE A 4 -17.17 -51.52 13.85
N ARG A 5 -16.55 -50.85 14.81
CA ARG A 5 -16.57 -49.40 14.90
C ARG A 5 -15.56 -48.83 13.90
N VAL A 6 -16.05 -48.32 12.78
CA VAL A 6 -15.24 -47.53 11.84
C VAL A 6 -15.11 -46.13 12.44
N SER A 7 -13.95 -45.84 13.03
CA SER A 7 -13.61 -44.48 13.46
C SER A 7 -13.19 -43.68 12.20
N LEU A 8 -14.06 -42.80 11.76
CA LEU A 8 -13.72 -41.81 10.70
C LEU A 8 -12.83 -40.74 11.32
N ALA A 9 -11.52 -40.83 11.09
CA ALA A 9 -10.61 -39.76 11.45
C ALA A 9 -10.79 -38.60 10.46
N PHE A 10 -11.41 -37.51 10.91
CA PHE A 10 -11.43 -36.26 10.15
C PHE A 10 -10.02 -35.63 10.17
N LEU A 11 -9.32 -35.72 9.04
CA LEU A 11 -8.08 -35.02 8.85
C LEU A 11 -8.42 -33.53 8.60
N ALA A 12 -8.28 -32.70 9.63
CA ALA A 12 -8.43 -31.26 9.48
C ALA A 12 -7.23 -30.73 8.67
N VAL A 13 -7.44 -30.44 7.40
CA VAL A 13 -6.46 -29.74 6.58
C VAL A 13 -6.44 -28.28 7.05
N ALA A 14 -5.41 -27.90 7.78
CA ALA A 14 -5.16 -26.51 8.13
C ALA A 14 -4.76 -25.77 6.84
N ILE A 15 -5.70 -25.01 6.29
CA ILE A 15 -5.42 -24.08 5.17
C ILE A 15 -4.67 -22.90 5.80
N SER A 16 -3.35 -22.90 5.67
CA SER A 16 -2.53 -21.73 6.01
C SER A 16 -2.82 -20.62 5.00
N VAL A 17 -3.59 -19.61 5.44
CA VAL A 17 -3.75 -18.38 4.67
C VAL A 17 -2.41 -17.63 4.76
N PRO A 18 -1.74 -17.32 3.63
CA PRO A 18 -0.50 -16.55 3.70
C PRO A 18 -0.79 -15.17 4.33
N ALA A 19 0.08 -14.75 5.27
CA ALA A 19 0.00 -13.43 5.86
C ALA A 19 0.07 -12.39 4.74
N GLN A 20 -0.96 -11.50 4.66
CA GLN A 20 -0.96 -10.41 3.69
C GLN A 20 0.02 -9.34 4.18
N ALA A 21 0.81 -8.77 3.25
CA ALA A 21 1.69 -7.64 3.50
C ALA A 21 1.29 -6.48 2.58
N ALA A 22 1.74 -5.28 2.90
CA ALA A 22 1.54 -4.13 2.02
C ALA A 22 2.06 -4.44 0.61
N GLU A 23 1.29 -4.06 -0.40
CA GLU A 23 1.63 -4.29 -1.80
C GLU A 23 2.23 -3.04 -2.42
N PHE A 24 3.26 -3.22 -3.25
CA PHE A 24 3.88 -2.16 -4.05
C PHE A 24 3.62 -2.44 -5.51
N ARG A 25 2.97 -1.52 -6.20
CA ARG A 25 2.60 -1.66 -7.61
C ARG A 25 2.94 -0.39 -8.40
N LYS A 26 3.22 -0.55 -9.70
CA LYS A 26 3.19 0.57 -10.63
C LYS A 26 1.77 1.12 -10.73
N PHE A 27 1.63 2.45 -10.80
CA PHE A 27 0.32 3.08 -10.92
C PHE A 27 -0.37 2.72 -12.23
N ASP A 28 -1.62 2.37 -12.11
CA ASP A 28 -2.57 2.14 -13.19
C ASP A 28 -3.95 2.66 -12.74
N TRP A 29 -4.61 3.43 -13.59
CA TRP A 29 -5.90 4.05 -13.25
C TRP A 29 -6.97 3.02 -12.92
N ALA A 30 -7.09 1.95 -13.71
CA ALA A 30 -8.10 0.93 -13.48
C ALA A 30 -7.88 0.23 -12.12
N ALA A 31 -6.64 -0.11 -11.81
CA ALA A 31 -6.27 -0.71 -10.52
C ALA A 31 -6.52 0.25 -9.35
N PHE A 32 -6.15 1.52 -9.48
CA PHE A 32 -6.38 2.54 -8.46
C PHE A 32 -7.87 2.71 -8.14
N VAL A 33 -8.71 2.85 -9.16
CA VAL A 33 -10.17 2.97 -8.99
C VAL A 33 -10.77 1.73 -8.35
N ALA A 34 -10.31 0.54 -8.74
CA ALA A 34 -10.77 -0.72 -8.15
C ALA A 34 -10.42 -0.82 -6.66
N GLU A 35 -9.20 -0.43 -6.28
CA GLU A 35 -8.79 -0.43 -4.86
C GLU A 35 -9.53 0.63 -4.05
N GLN A 36 -9.83 1.80 -4.62
CA GLN A 36 -10.69 2.79 -3.98
C GLN A 36 -12.10 2.24 -3.72
N ALA A 37 -12.67 1.55 -4.70
CA ALA A 37 -14.00 0.94 -4.58
C ALA A 37 -14.04 -0.17 -3.53
N SER A 38 -12.94 -0.91 -3.34
CA SER A 38 -12.81 -1.93 -2.30
C SER A 38 -12.61 -1.36 -0.89
N GLY A 39 -12.37 -0.05 -0.78
CA GLY A 39 -12.11 0.62 0.50
C GLY A 39 -10.70 0.38 1.06
N ARG A 40 -9.78 -0.16 0.27
CA ARG A 40 -8.40 -0.38 0.72
C ARG A 40 -7.69 0.95 1.01
N PRO A 41 -6.82 0.99 2.03
CA PRO A 41 -5.90 2.10 2.23
C PRO A 41 -4.90 2.16 1.06
N ILE A 42 -4.66 3.38 0.54
CA ILE A 42 -3.80 3.60 -0.62
C ILE A 42 -2.80 4.71 -0.33
N LEU A 43 -1.55 4.49 -0.70
CA LEU A 43 -0.54 5.52 -0.79
C LEU A 43 -0.14 5.69 -2.25
N ILE A 44 -0.21 6.92 -2.77
CA ILE A 44 0.42 7.30 -4.04
C ILE A 44 1.83 7.81 -3.75
N ASP A 45 2.80 7.27 -4.44
CA ASP A 45 4.22 7.63 -4.34
C ASP A 45 4.71 8.14 -5.70
N VAL A 46 4.76 9.45 -5.87
CA VAL A 46 5.31 10.08 -7.07
C VAL A 46 6.81 10.16 -6.94
N ALA A 47 7.54 9.32 -7.66
CA ALA A 47 8.97 9.17 -7.49
C ALA A 47 9.72 9.11 -8.81
N ALA A 48 10.99 9.50 -8.77
CA ALA A 48 11.94 9.34 -9.86
C ALA A 48 13.12 8.48 -9.40
N TRP A 49 13.67 7.67 -10.29
CA TRP A 49 14.80 6.78 -9.99
C TRP A 49 16.07 7.55 -9.57
N TRP A 50 16.25 8.77 -10.09
CA TRP A 50 17.40 9.64 -9.81
C TRP A 50 17.24 10.53 -8.57
N CYS A 51 16.12 10.47 -7.88
CA CYS A 51 15.74 11.38 -6.80
C CYS A 51 16.18 10.85 -5.43
N PRO A 52 17.18 11.45 -4.75
CA PRO A 52 17.62 11.02 -3.42
C PRO A 52 16.54 11.16 -2.35
N VAL A 53 15.71 12.22 -2.42
CA VAL A 53 14.59 12.43 -1.50
C VAL A 53 13.57 11.29 -1.63
N CYS A 54 13.24 10.89 -2.86
CA CYS A 54 12.36 9.75 -3.13
C CYS A 54 12.92 8.45 -2.54
N ALA A 55 14.22 8.21 -2.72
CA ALA A 55 14.87 7.04 -2.16
C ALA A 55 14.81 7.01 -0.62
N SER A 56 14.99 8.16 0.02
CA SER A 56 14.86 8.30 1.47
C SER A 56 13.42 8.05 1.94
N GLN A 57 12.44 8.62 1.27
CA GLN A 57 11.03 8.37 1.55
C GLN A 57 10.68 6.88 1.41
N ASN A 58 11.15 6.25 0.34
CA ASN A 58 10.88 4.84 0.08
C ASN A 58 11.45 3.93 1.18
N ARG A 59 12.66 4.22 1.68
CA ARG A 59 13.22 3.47 2.82
C ARG A 59 12.34 3.58 4.07
N THR A 60 11.85 4.77 4.37
CA THR A 60 10.95 5.00 5.51
C THR A 60 9.63 4.27 5.33
N ILE A 61 9.00 4.36 4.16
CA ILE A 61 7.78 3.65 3.83
C ILE A 61 7.97 2.14 4.04
N LYS A 62 8.98 1.55 3.41
CA LYS A 62 9.23 0.10 3.48
C LYS A 62 9.45 -0.41 4.91
N ARG A 63 10.09 0.37 5.77
CA ARG A 63 10.28 0.01 7.17
C ARG A 63 8.98 0.11 7.97
N THR A 64 8.21 1.15 7.73
CA THR A 64 6.98 1.43 8.48
C THR A 64 5.89 0.40 8.17
N VAL A 65 5.73 0.02 6.90
CA VAL A 65 4.63 -0.84 6.44
C VAL A 65 4.83 -2.32 6.73
N THR A 66 5.90 -2.71 7.41
CA THR A 66 6.08 -4.08 7.90
C THR A 66 5.15 -4.43 9.07
N ALA A 67 4.59 -3.45 9.74
CA ALA A 67 3.62 -3.66 10.82
C ALA A 67 2.27 -4.14 10.27
N HIS A 68 1.58 -5.03 11.01
CA HIS A 68 0.32 -5.65 10.60
C HIS A 68 -0.80 -4.67 10.28
N GLU A 69 -0.80 -3.48 10.89
CA GLU A 69 -1.79 -2.44 10.57
C GLU A 69 -1.77 -2.00 9.11
N PHE A 70 -0.69 -2.28 8.37
CA PHE A 70 -0.51 -1.95 6.97
C PHE A 70 -0.71 -3.13 6.01
N ASP A 71 -1.16 -4.27 6.47
CA ASP A 71 -1.29 -5.49 5.65
C ASP A 71 -2.20 -5.29 4.43
N LYS A 72 -3.16 -4.38 4.51
CA LYS A 72 -4.09 -4.06 3.42
C LYS A 72 -3.66 -2.88 2.55
N LEU A 73 -2.57 -2.20 2.90
CA LEU A 73 -2.09 -1.04 2.19
C LEU A 73 -1.62 -1.40 0.77
N VAL A 74 -2.02 -0.60 -0.19
CA VAL A 74 -1.46 -0.61 -1.55
C VAL A 74 -0.68 0.67 -1.76
N VAL A 75 0.58 0.54 -2.12
CA VAL A 75 1.44 1.66 -2.53
C VAL A 75 1.52 1.64 -4.05
N PHE A 76 0.93 2.65 -4.69
CA PHE A 76 1.04 2.86 -6.13
C PHE A 76 2.16 3.86 -6.43
N ARG A 77 3.17 3.43 -7.14
CA ARG A 77 4.22 4.32 -7.61
C ARG A 77 3.86 4.90 -8.97
N ILE A 78 3.84 6.23 -9.04
CA ILE A 78 3.79 6.99 -10.30
C ILE A 78 5.22 7.36 -10.68
N ASP A 79 5.67 6.92 -11.84
CA ASP A 79 6.96 7.33 -12.39
C ASP A 79 6.89 8.79 -12.84
N TYR A 80 7.65 9.63 -12.16
CA TYR A 80 7.67 11.07 -12.43
C TYR A 80 8.05 11.39 -13.88
N ASP A 81 9.03 10.67 -14.44
CA ASP A 81 9.51 10.93 -15.80
C ASP A 81 8.56 10.36 -16.86
N GLY A 82 7.99 9.17 -16.62
CA GLY A 82 7.19 8.44 -17.62
C GLY A 82 5.68 8.60 -17.49
N GLN A 83 5.15 9.04 -16.35
CA GLN A 83 3.71 9.13 -16.08
C GLN A 83 3.28 10.56 -15.70
N LYS A 84 3.67 11.53 -16.50
CA LYS A 84 3.35 12.94 -16.25
C LYS A 84 1.85 13.26 -16.22
N PRO A 85 1.01 12.72 -17.12
CA PRO A 85 -0.43 12.96 -17.05
C PRO A 85 -1.03 12.48 -15.73
N GLU A 86 -0.56 11.35 -15.20
CA GLU A 86 -1.06 10.74 -13.99
C GLU A 86 -0.77 11.62 -12.77
N TRP A 87 0.49 12.01 -12.55
CA TRP A 87 0.78 12.84 -11.37
C TRP A 87 0.20 14.25 -11.50
N LYS A 88 0.07 14.79 -12.70
CA LYS A 88 -0.64 16.08 -12.92
C LYS A 88 -2.10 16.00 -12.51
N SER A 89 -2.78 14.87 -12.77
CA SER A 89 -4.18 14.67 -12.40
C SER A 89 -4.40 14.70 -10.88
N PHE A 90 -3.37 14.39 -10.09
CA PHE A 90 -3.40 14.54 -8.63
C PHE A 90 -3.00 15.94 -8.15
N GLY A 91 -2.79 16.90 -9.05
CA GLY A 91 -2.32 18.24 -8.68
C GLY A 91 -0.90 18.26 -8.14
N VAL A 92 -0.08 17.29 -8.49
CA VAL A 92 1.32 17.21 -8.10
C VAL A 92 2.16 18.10 -8.99
N ALA A 93 3.12 18.80 -8.41
CA ALA A 93 4.05 19.66 -9.14
C ALA A 93 5.48 19.11 -9.21
N LYS A 94 5.83 18.19 -8.29
CA LYS A 94 7.21 17.74 -8.09
C LYS A 94 7.26 16.28 -7.64
N GLN A 95 8.34 15.59 -7.99
CA GLN A 95 8.62 14.26 -7.46
C GLN A 95 8.77 14.29 -5.92
N ALA A 96 8.84 13.12 -5.30
CA ALA A 96 8.86 12.98 -3.84
C ALA A 96 7.58 13.52 -3.17
N THR A 97 6.45 13.35 -3.81
CA THR A 97 5.13 13.66 -3.28
C THR A 97 4.42 12.36 -2.93
N LEU A 98 4.01 12.25 -1.68
CA LEU A 98 3.22 11.15 -1.13
C LEU A 98 1.80 11.61 -0.89
N ILE A 99 0.81 10.85 -1.35
CA ILE A 99 -0.60 11.18 -1.19
C ILE A 99 -1.33 9.97 -0.60
N GLY A 100 -1.97 10.16 0.54
CA GLY A 100 -2.74 9.12 1.19
C GLY A 100 -4.22 9.18 0.86
N PHE A 101 -4.83 8.01 0.63
CA PHE A 101 -6.27 7.84 0.39
C PHE A 101 -6.84 6.80 1.33
N ARG A 102 -8.07 7.05 1.78
CA ARG A 102 -8.95 6.04 2.37
C ARG A 102 -10.20 5.94 1.50
N GLY A 103 -10.29 4.84 0.74
CA GLY A 103 -11.26 4.78 -0.32
C GLY A 103 -11.05 5.93 -1.31
N ARG A 104 -12.08 6.72 -1.55
CA ARG A 104 -12.02 7.87 -2.49
C ARG A 104 -11.58 9.18 -1.86
N ASN A 105 -11.34 9.20 -0.55
CA ASN A 105 -11.00 10.42 0.18
C ASN A 105 -9.48 10.56 0.33
N GLU A 106 -8.94 11.65 -0.18
CA GLU A 106 -7.57 12.04 0.13
C GLU A 106 -7.49 12.48 1.60
N VAL A 107 -6.60 11.87 2.38
CA VAL A 107 -6.47 12.11 3.81
C VAL A 107 -5.22 12.89 4.20
N GLY A 108 -4.31 13.10 3.27
CA GLY A 108 -3.11 13.91 3.51
C GLY A 108 -2.07 13.77 2.42
N ARG A 109 -1.08 14.68 2.48
CA ARG A 109 0.08 14.69 1.57
C ARG A 109 1.35 15.00 2.34
N VAL A 110 2.46 14.46 1.87
CA VAL A 110 3.82 14.86 2.25
C VAL A 110 4.57 15.15 0.96
N ALA A 111 5.00 16.40 0.80
CA ALA A 111 5.68 16.83 -0.43
C ALA A 111 7.14 17.19 -0.14
N TYR A 112 8.05 16.50 -0.81
CA TYR A 112 9.49 16.76 -0.82
C TYR A 112 10.15 16.82 0.57
N LYS A 113 9.66 15.99 1.50
CA LYS A 113 10.18 15.90 2.88
C LYS A 113 10.67 14.48 3.16
N THR A 114 11.76 14.37 3.88
CA THR A 114 12.34 13.10 4.33
C THR A 114 12.05 12.81 5.80
N ASP A 115 11.27 13.65 6.45
CA ASP A 115 10.89 13.51 7.85
C ASP A 115 10.14 12.19 8.09
N LYS A 116 10.78 11.31 8.83
CA LYS A 116 10.23 9.97 9.13
C LYS A 116 8.93 10.04 9.92
N THR A 117 8.82 11.00 10.83
CA THR A 117 7.62 11.20 11.65
C THR A 117 6.44 11.65 10.80
N ALA A 118 6.66 12.59 9.88
CA ALA A 118 5.62 13.06 8.97
C ALA A 118 5.12 11.94 8.03
N ILE A 119 6.04 11.14 7.50
CA ILE A 119 5.71 10.01 6.63
C ILE A 119 4.95 8.93 7.41
N ALA A 120 5.42 8.57 8.60
CA ALA A 120 4.74 7.61 9.46
C ALA A 120 3.35 8.07 9.88
N ALA A 121 3.17 9.36 10.16
CA ALA A 121 1.87 9.96 10.50
C ALA A 121 0.89 9.88 9.32
N LEU A 122 1.35 10.16 8.10
CA LEU A 122 0.53 10.00 6.90
C LEU A 122 0.09 8.55 6.72
N LEU A 123 1.02 7.60 6.83
CA LEU A 123 0.71 6.17 6.72
C LEU A 123 -0.28 5.71 7.78
N ALA A 124 -0.12 6.12 9.03
CA ALA A 124 -1.04 5.80 10.12
C ALA A 124 -2.45 6.36 9.86
N THR A 125 -2.55 7.56 9.28
CA THR A 125 -3.82 8.18 8.89
C THR A 125 -4.51 7.38 7.78
N VAL A 126 -3.75 6.88 6.83
CA VAL A 126 -4.26 6.06 5.71
C VAL A 126 -4.77 4.71 6.21
N ALA A 127 -4.09 4.09 7.16
CA ALA A 127 -4.37 2.73 7.65
C ALA A 127 -5.52 2.63 8.66
N ARG A 128 -6.02 3.73 9.16
CA ARG A 128 -7.13 3.76 10.16
C ARG A 128 -8.45 3.19 9.66
#